data_92b9bd7711656f890c1c78966707de8b
#
_entry.id   92b9bd7711656f890c1c78966707de8b
#
_cell.length_a   1.000
_cell.length_b   1.000
_cell.length_c   1.000
_cell.angle_alpha   90.00
_cell.angle_beta   90.00
_cell.angle_gamma   90.00
#
_symmetry.space_group_name_H-M   'P 1'
#
loop_
_entity.id
_entity.type
_entity.pdbx_description
1 polymer ?
#
loop_
_entity_poly.entity_id
_entity_poly.type
_entity_poly.pdbx_seq_one_letter_code
_entity_poly.pdbx_strand_id
1 'polypeptide(L)'
;MFSVNIDKIVSMTDNERKCYDELVQTLKSELGTSKCLAVTKDGLSAFKIAYSFVATGEKVLFIDADIMSEIFLGKYKLGKNLKGVADFMRNPEKQNDLICKTNNADMDIIFTGVLDDGVISEDEEEMMKKLIFIYSADYDR
;
A
#
# COMPACT_ATOMS: atom_id res chain seq x y z
N MET A 1 4.10 9.75 -14.33
CA MET A 1 3.68 8.64 -13.44
C MET A 1 4.93 7.97 -12.87
N PHE A 2 4.98 7.82 -11.57
CA PHE A 2 6.10 7.16 -10.92
C PHE A 2 5.97 5.65 -11.02
N SER A 3 7.12 4.97 -11.12
CA SER A 3 7.20 3.51 -11.15
C SER A 3 8.40 3.05 -10.35
N VAL A 4 8.24 1.96 -9.62
CA VAL A 4 9.30 1.38 -8.79
C VAL A 4 9.45 -0.11 -9.06
N ASN A 5 10.68 -0.61 -8.91
CA ASN A 5 10.97 -2.05 -8.96
C ASN A 5 10.95 -2.59 -7.54
N ILE A 6 10.09 -3.58 -7.30
CA ILE A 6 9.86 -4.15 -5.97
C ILE A 6 10.58 -5.48 -5.73
N ASP A 7 11.37 -5.97 -6.68
CA ASP A 7 11.95 -7.32 -6.60
C ASP A 7 12.75 -7.58 -5.32
N LYS A 8 13.52 -6.59 -4.87
CA LYS A 8 14.31 -6.72 -3.64
C LYS A 8 13.45 -6.78 -2.37
N ILE A 9 12.34 -6.04 -2.37
CA ILE A 9 11.45 -5.97 -1.20
C ILE A 9 10.63 -7.24 -1.05
N VAL A 10 10.21 -7.82 -2.17
CA VAL A 10 9.39 -9.04 -2.16
C VAL A 10 10.23 -10.32 -2.19
N SER A 11 11.55 -10.19 -2.19
CA SER A 11 12.45 -11.34 -2.13
C SER A 11 12.22 -12.13 -0.84
N MET A 12 11.97 -13.41 -1.00
CA MET A 12 11.67 -14.31 0.11
C MET A 12 12.41 -15.63 -0.08
N THR A 13 12.82 -16.24 1.03
CA THR A 13 13.26 -17.64 1.02
C THR A 13 12.07 -18.54 0.70
N ASP A 14 12.33 -19.80 0.33
CA ASP A 14 11.25 -20.77 0.06
C ASP A 14 10.36 -20.98 1.29
N ASN A 15 10.95 -21.01 2.48
CA ASN A 15 10.20 -21.15 3.72
C ASN A 15 9.33 -19.95 4.02
N GLU A 16 9.85 -18.73 3.81
CA GLU A 16 9.07 -17.50 3.95
C GLU A 16 7.89 -17.50 2.99
N ARG A 17 8.13 -17.80 1.72
CA ARG A 17 7.10 -17.86 0.70
C ARG A 17 5.98 -18.82 1.10
N LYS A 18 6.34 -20.01 1.56
CA LYS A 18 5.36 -20.99 2.03
C LYS A 18 4.52 -20.46 3.18
N CYS A 19 5.17 -19.82 4.15
CA CYS A 19 4.46 -19.23 5.30
C CYS A 19 3.50 -18.12 4.86
N TYR A 20 3.92 -17.23 3.97
CA TYR A 20 3.05 -16.18 3.47
C TYR A 20 1.91 -16.71 2.61
N ASP A 21 2.15 -17.73 1.79
CA ASP A 21 1.11 -18.37 0.99
C ASP A 21 0.03 -19.00 1.88
N GLU A 22 0.44 -19.70 2.92
CA GLU A 22 -0.50 -20.28 3.91
C GLU A 22 -1.27 -19.19 4.66
N LEU A 23 -0.58 -18.13 5.08
CA LEU A 23 -1.20 -17.00 5.75
C LEU A 23 -2.27 -16.35 4.86
N VAL A 24 -1.97 -16.11 3.61
CA VAL A 24 -2.90 -15.49 2.65
C VAL A 24 -4.14 -16.37 2.44
N GLN A 25 -3.98 -17.68 2.36
CA GLN A 25 -5.14 -18.59 2.25
C GLN A 25 -6.04 -18.47 3.48
N THR A 26 -5.45 -18.42 4.67
CA THR A 26 -6.20 -18.23 5.92
C THR A 26 -6.90 -16.87 5.92
N LEU A 27 -6.19 -15.81 5.53
CA LEU A 27 -6.76 -14.46 5.47
C LEU A 27 -7.92 -14.37 4.48
N LYS A 28 -7.81 -14.99 3.32
CA LYS A 28 -8.91 -15.03 2.34
C LYS A 28 -10.17 -15.67 2.92
N SER A 29 -9.99 -16.75 3.66
CA SER A 29 -11.10 -17.42 4.34
C SER A 29 -11.76 -16.52 5.39
N GLU A 30 -10.96 -15.82 6.17
CA GLU A 30 -11.45 -14.92 7.23
C GLU A 30 -12.09 -13.64 6.68
N LEU A 31 -11.52 -13.08 5.60
CA LEU A 31 -12.01 -11.83 5.01
C LEU A 31 -13.35 -12.01 4.30
N GLY A 32 -13.66 -13.21 3.80
CA GLY A 32 -14.89 -13.45 3.04
C GLY A 32 -15.00 -12.51 1.84
N THR A 33 -16.01 -11.64 1.84
CA THR A 33 -16.23 -10.68 0.76
C THR A 33 -15.52 -9.33 0.97
N SER A 34 -14.86 -9.14 2.12
CA SER A 34 -14.15 -7.90 2.41
C SER A 34 -12.90 -7.76 1.56
N LYS A 35 -12.78 -6.63 0.88
CA LYS A 35 -11.61 -6.34 0.02
C LYS A 35 -10.43 -5.75 0.79
N CYS A 36 -10.69 -4.99 1.83
CA CYS A 36 -9.67 -4.21 2.53
C CYS A 36 -9.13 -4.97 3.75
N LEU A 37 -7.81 -5.05 3.83
CA LEU A 37 -7.10 -5.61 4.97
C LEU A 37 -6.18 -4.55 5.55
N ALA A 38 -6.34 -4.26 6.83
CA ALA A 38 -5.42 -3.38 7.55
C ALA A 38 -4.40 -4.21 8.31
N VAL A 39 -3.12 -3.87 8.13
CA VAL A 39 -2.01 -4.53 8.81
C VAL A 39 -1.31 -3.51 9.69
N THR A 40 -1.22 -3.78 10.99
CA THR A 40 -0.73 -2.83 11.99
C THR A 40 0.68 -3.11 12.47
N LYS A 41 1.40 -4.00 11.80
CA LYS A 41 2.77 -4.35 12.15
C LYS A 41 3.78 -3.76 11.17
N ASP A 42 4.95 -4.32 11.17
CA ASP A 42 6.06 -4.01 10.30
C ASP A 42 5.65 -3.87 8.83
N GLY A 43 6.01 -2.73 8.24
CA GLY A 43 5.64 -2.40 6.87
C GLY A 43 6.18 -3.38 5.83
N LEU A 44 7.35 -3.97 6.07
CA LEU A 44 7.91 -4.97 5.16
C LEU A 44 7.07 -6.25 5.14
N SER A 45 6.63 -6.70 6.31
CA SER A 45 5.74 -7.86 6.42
C SER A 45 4.38 -7.57 5.77
N ALA A 46 3.83 -6.40 6.00
CA ALA A 46 2.60 -5.97 5.35
C ALA A 46 2.73 -5.97 3.83
N PHE A 47 3.85 -5.50 3.31
CA PHE A 47 4.11 -5.49 1.87
C PHE A 47 4.22 -6.91 1.30
N LYS A 48 4.90 -7.82 2.00
CA LYS A 48 5.00 -9.23 1.59
C LYS A 48 3.64 -9.93 1.62
N ILE A 49 2.77 -9.59 2.56
CA ILE A 49 1.38 -10.07 2.58
C ILE A 49 0.65 -9.59 1.31
N ALA A 50 0.74 -8.31 0.99
CA ALA A 50 0.11 -7.74 -0.20
C ALA A 50 0.61 -8.43 -1.47
N TYR A 51 1.91 -8.62 -1.60
CA TYR A 51 2.51 -9.33 -2.73
C TYR A 51 2.02 -10.79 -2.81
N SER A 52 1.82 -11.43 -1.69
CA SER A 52 1.33 -12.81 -1.65
C SER A 52 -0.13 -12.92 -2.12
N PHE A 53 -0.95 -11.88 -1.92
CA PHE A 53 -2.26 -11.80 -2.56
C PHE A 53 -2.15 -11.67 -4.07
N VAL A 54 -1.21 -10.90 -4.58
CA VAL A 54 -0.93 -10.81 -6.02
C VAL A 54 -0.60 -12.18 -6.60
N ALA A 55 0.21 -12.96 -5.88
CA ALA A 55 0.59 -14.30 -6.30
C ALA A 55 -0.62 -15.26 -6.42
N THR A 56 -1.74 -14.96 -5.79
CA THR A 56 -2.99 -15.74 -5.93
C THR A 56 -3.85 -15.32 -7.13
N GLY A 57 -3.40 -14.34 -7.91
CA GLY A 57 -4.11 -13.84 -9.09
C GLY A 57 -4.94 -12.59 -8.85
N GLU A 58 -4.81 -11.94 -7.71
CA GLU A 58 -5.54 -10.72 -7.39
C GLU A 58 -4.78 -9.48 -7.85
N LYS A 59 -5.53 -8.43 -8.22
CA LYS A 59 -4.98 -7.10 -8.43
C LYS A 59 -5.03 -6.34 -7.10
N VAL A 60 -3.87 -5.89 -6.62
CA VAL A 60 -3.70 -5.38 -5.26
C VAL A 60 -3.21 -3.94 -5.26
N LEU A 61 -3.81 -3.12 -4.42
CA LEU A 61 -3.30 -1.79 -4.08
C LEU A 61 -2.75 -1.82 -2.65
N PHE A 62 -1.47 -1.59 -2.51
CA PHE A 62 -0.84 -1.41 -1.20
C PHE A 62 -0.83 0.07 -0.85
N ILE A 63 -1.45 0.42 0.27
CA ILE A 63 -1.47 1.78 0.78
C ILE A 63 -0.59 1.83 2.04
N ASP A 64 0.52 2.56 1.96
CA ASP A 64 1.37 2.78 3.12
C ASP A 64 0.79 3.91 3.97
N ALA A 65 0.04 3.53 4.98
CA ALA A 65 -0.65 4.46 5.87
C ALA A 65 0.21 4.89 7.07
N ASP A 66 1.41 4.35 7.22
CA ASP A 66 2.33 4.73 8.30
C ASP A 66 3.13 5.96 7.90
N ILE A 67 2.44 7.10 7.88
CA ILE A 67 2.98 8.37 7.42
C ILE A 67 4.13 8.90 8.30
N MET A 68 4.33 8.32 9.47
CA MET A 68 5.38 8.74 10.40
C MET A 68 6.70 8.00 10.18
N SER A 69 6.68 6.86 9.53
CA SER A 69 7.88 6.00 9.43
C SER A 69 8.74 6.25 8.20
N GLU A 70 8.17 6.76 7.13
CA GLU A 70 8.84 6.98 5.82
C GLU A 70 9.71 5.81 5.33
N ILE A 71 9.39 4.58 5.75
CA ILE A 71 10.24 3.40 5.54
C ILE A 71 10.50 3.15 4.06
N PHE A 72 9.46 3.22 3.24
CA PHE A 72 9.60 2.96 1.81
C PHE A 72 10.20 4.12 1.04
N LEU A 73 9.91 5.36 1.43
CA LEU A 73 10.49 6.55 0.81
C LEU A 73 12.00 6.56 0.95
N GLY A 74 12.52 6.22 2.12
CA GLY A 74 13.96 6.13 2.35
C GLY A 74 14.63 5.07 1.49
N LYS A 75 14.00 3.93 1.31
CA LYS A 75 14.55 2.84 0.48
C LYS A 75 14.62 3.17 -1.00
N TYR A 76 13.61 3.85 -1.52
CA TYR A 76 13.55 4.17 -2.96
C TYR A 76 14.17 5.50 -3.31
N LYS A 77 14.58 6.31 -2.32
CA LYS A 77 15.09 7.67 -2.51
C LYS A 77 14.17 8.48 -3.43
N LEU A 78 12.88 8.27 -3.28
CA LEU A 78 11.88 8.96 -4.07
C LEU A 78 11.89 10.42 -3.70
N GLY A 79 12.07 11.29 -4.68
CA GLY A 79 12.20 12.73 -4.45
C GLY A 79 10.95 13.38 -3.88
N LYS A 80 11.07 14.68 -3.59
CA LYS A 80 10.01 15.49 -2.99
C LYS A 80 8.74 15.60 -3.83
N ASN A 81 8.75 15.10 -5.07
CA ASN A 81 7.62 15.20 -5.99
C ASN A 81 6.67 14.01 -5.90
N LEU A 82 7.01 12.98 -5.12
CA LEU A 82 6.13 11.84 -4.95
C LEU A 82 4.98 12.20 -4.01
N LYS A 83 3.77 12.12 -4.53
CA LYS A 83 2.56 12.32 -3.73
C LYS A 83 2.07 11.01 -3.15
N GLY A 84 1.42 11.08 -2.00
CA GLY A 84 0.91 9.92 -1.31
C GLY A 84 -0.21 10.24 -0.34
N VAL A 85 -0.37 9.40 0.67
CA VAL A 85 -1.45 9.53 1.66
C VAL A 85 -1.48 10.91 2.33
N ALA A 86 -0.32 11.45 2.71
CA ALA A 86 -0.24 12.76 3.36
C ALA A 86 -0.76 13.88 2.45
N ASP A 87 -0.47 13.82 1.16
CA ASP A 87 -0.95 14.80 0.19
C ASP A 87 -2.48 14.73 0.04
N PHE A 88 -3.01 13.52 -0.01
CA PHE A 88 -4.46 13.32 -0.05
C PHE A 88 -5.13 13.88 1.20
N MET A 89 -4.55 13.67 2.38
CA MET A 89 -5.10 14.18 3.63
C MET A 89 -5.13 15.70 3.69
N ARG A 90 -4.11 16.36 3.10
CA ARG A 90 -4.09 17.82 3.01
C ARG A 90 -5.12 18.37 2.04
N ASN A 91 -5.33 17.68 0.92
CA ASN A 91 -6.24 18.15 -0.12
C ASN A 91 -6.90 16.95 -0.83
N PRO A 92 -8.02 16.44 -0.27
CA PRO A 92 -8.71 15.28 -0.82
C PRO A 92 -9.25 15.46 -2.24
N GLU A 93 -9.38 16.68 -2.70
CA GLU A 93 -9.88 16.99 -4.05
C GLU A 93 -8.82 16.82 -5.13
N LYS A 94 -7.54 16.90 -4.76
CA LYS A 94 -6.41 16.73 -5.69
C LYS A 94 -5.87 15.31 -5.58
N GLN A 95 -6.52 14.39 -6.26
CA GLN A 95 -6.22 12.95 -6.19
C GLN A 95 -5.28 12.47 -7.28
N ASN A 96 -4.84 13.36 -8.17
CA ASN A 96 -3.99 12.99 -9.28
C ASN A 96 -2.61 12.58 -8.79
N ASP A 97 -2.04 11.58 -9.43
CA ASP A 97 -0.66 11.12 -9.21
C ASP A 97 -0.37 10.46 -7.86
N LEU A 98 -1.39 9.94 -7.18
CA LEU A 98 -1.17 9.17 -5.95
C LEU A 98 -0.63 7.77 -6.22
N ILE A 99 -1.05 7.16 -7.32
CA ILE A 99 -0.67 5.78 -7.66
C ILE A 99 0.74 5.72 -8.20
N CYS A 100 1.56 4.89 -7.56
CA CYS A 100 2.87 4.50 -8.07
C CYS A 100 2.79 3.09 -8.63
N LYS A 101 3.15 2.92 -9.90
CA LYS A 101 3.19 1.62 -10.54
C LYS A 101 4.40 0.82 -10.07
N THR A 102 4.29 -0.50 -10.09
CA THR A 102 5.42 -1.39 -9.84
C THR A 102 5.77 -2.15 -11.11
N ASN A 103 6.89 -2.88 -11.08
CA ASN A 103 7.24 -3.80 -12.15
C ASN A 103 6.34 -5.04 -12.22
N ASN A 104 5.41 -5.20 -11.28
CA ASN A 104 4.34 -6.20 -11.37
C ASN A 104 3.05 -5.49 -11.80
N ALA A 105 2.46 -5.91 -12.91
CA ALA A 105 1.27 -5.27 -13.47
C ALA A 105 0.04 -5.31 -12.55
N ASP A 106 -0.01 -6.26 -11.64
CA ASP A 106 -1.14 -6.46 -10.73
C ASP A 106 -0.93 -5.84 -9.35
N MET A 107 0.14 -5.09 -9.17
CA MET A 107 0.43 -4.44 -7.90
C MET A 107 0.79 -2.98 -8.08
N ASP A 108 0.04 -2.13 -7.43
CA ASP A 108 0.29 -0.69 -7.35
C ASP A 108 0.47 -0.27 -5.89
N ILE A 109 1.07 0.90 -5.69
CA ILE A 109 1.37 1.42 -4.35
C ILE A 109 0.89 2.86 -4.25
N ILE A 110 0.32 3.21 -3.10
CA ILE A 110 0.23 4.60 -2.64
C ILE A 110 1.18 4.73 -1.45
N PHE A 111 2.20 5.55 -1.61
CA PHE A 111 3.17 5.80 -0.53
C PHE A 111 2.62 6.78 0.49
N THR A 112 3.37 6.98 1.58
CA THR A 112 3.00 7.94 2.62
C THR A 112 2.97 9.38 2.13
N GLY A 113 3.76 9.71 1.12
CA GLY A 113 4.00 11.08 0.71
C GLY A 113 4.97 11.78 1.65
N VAL A 114 5.26 13.05 1.36
CA VAL A 114 6.16 13.86 2.17
C VAL A 114 5.36 14.59 3.24
N LEU A 115 5.71 14.35 4.51
CA LEU A 115 5.23 15.16 5.62
C LEU A 115 6.01 16.46 5.67
N ASP A 116 5.39 17.53 5.19
CA ASP A 116 5.79 18.87 5.64
C ASP A 116 5.24 19.08 7.05
N ASP A 117 5.69 20.15 7.73
CA ASP A 117 5.20 20.58 9.05
C ASP A 117 3.68 20.83 9.08
N GLY A 118 2.97 20.33 8.09
CA GLY A 118 1.55 20.46 7.93
C GLY A 118 0.78 19.62 8.92
N VAL A 119 -0.17 20.23 9.55
CA VAL A 119 -1.14 19.59 10.43
C VAL A 119 -1.85 18.50 9.67
N ILE A 120 -1.72 17.25 10.13
CA ILE A 120 -2.56 16.17 9.68
C ILE A 120 -3.97 16.47 10.20
N SER A 121 -4.97 16.36 9.32
CA SER A 121 -6.36 16.61 9.66
C SER A 121 -6.79 15.77 10.88
N GLU A 122 -7.64 16.35 11.74
CA GLU A 122 -8.23 15.63 12.87
C GLU A 122 -9.06 14.43 12.45
N ASP A 123 -9.46 14.35 11.17
CA ASP A 123 -10.32 13.29 10.60
C ASP A 123 -9.54 12.26 9.79
N GLU A 124 -8.38 11.83 10.27
CA GLU A 124 -7.53 10.85 9.54
C GLU A 124 -8.28 9.58 9.16
N GLU A 125 -9.09 9.05 10.06
CA GLU A 125 -9.86 7.83 9.82
C GLU A 125 -10.86 8.02 8.68
N GLU A 126 -11.59 9.12 8.67
CA GLU A 126 -12.55 9.45 7.62
C GLU A 126 -11.84 9.65 6.27
N MET A 127 -10.69 10.30 6.27
CA MET A 127 -9.89 10.49 5.06
C MET A 127 -9.36 9.18 4.52
N MET A 128 -8.93 8.26 5.38
CA MET A 128 -8.49 6.93 4.95
C MET A 128 -9.65 6.13 4.35
N LYS A 129 -10.82 6.16 4.95
CA LYS A 129 -12.01 5.52 4.41
C LYS A 129 -12.36 6.06 3.03
N LYS A 130 -12.27 7.36 2.85
CA LYS A 130 -12.52 8.03 1.58
C LYS A 130 -11.52 7.61 0.52
N LEU A 131 -10.24 7.56 0.86
CA LEU A 131 -9.18 7.11 -0.03
C LEU A 131 -9.41 5.67 -0.49
N ILE A 132 -9.69 4.78 0.44
CA ILE A 132 -9.98 3.37 0.16
C ILE A 132 -11.20 3.25 -0.75
N PHE A 133 -12.25 4.00 -0.48
CA PHE A 133 -13.47 3.98 -1.27
C PHE A 133 -13.22 4.39 -2.73
N ILE A 134 -12.43 5.44 -2.93
CA ILE A 134 -12.12 5.96 -4.27
C ILE A 134 -11.49 4.88 -5.16
N TYR A 135 -10.57 4.11 -4.61
CA TYR A 135 -9.81 3.12 -5.38
C TYR A 135 -10.37 1.70 -5.32
N SER A 136 -11.35 1.43 -4.47
CA SER A 136 -11.83 0.06 -4.22
C SER A 136 -12.39 -0.65 -5.45
N ALA A 137 -12.93 0.10 -6.41
CA ALA A 137 -13.50 -0.48 -7.63
C ALA A 137 -12.44 -1.02 -8.60
N ASP A 138 -11.21 -0.52 -8.51
CA ASP A 138 -10.14 -0.83 -9.47
C ASP A 138 -9.25 -1.99 -9.03
N TYR A 139 -9.42 -2.48 -7.82
CA TYR A 139 -8.57 -3.54 -7.24
C TYR A 139 -9.41 -4.63 -6.58
N ASP A 140 -8.84 -5.83 -6.54
CA ASP A 140 -9.45 -6.97 -5.85
C ASP A 140 -9.17 -6.92 -4.35
N ARG A 141 -8.03 -6.32 -3.99
CA ARG A 141 -7.61 -6.21 -2.61
C ARG A 141 -6.94 -4.90 -2.35
#